data_c49ac7e2eb71302ed90b5d1d6c1e201c
#
_entry.id   c49ac7e2eb71302ed90b5d1d6c1e201c
#
_cell.length_a   1.000
_cell.length_b   1.000
_cell.length_c   1.000
_cell.angle_alpha   90.00
_cell.angle_beta   90.00
_cell.angle_gamma   90.00
#
_symmetry.space_group_name_H-M   'P 1'
#
loop_
_entity.id
_entity.type
_entity.pdbx_description
1 polymer ?
#
loop_
_entity_poly.entity_id
_entity_poly.type
_entity_poly.pdbx_seq_one_letter_code
_entity_poly.pdbx_strand_id
1 'polypeptide(L)'
;MAIYKKPNFQRELNLKSKKVLIVDDFLNFRQTLKNMLHSFDIIHLDDAGNGDDAIRKMAAGKYDIILCDYNLGEGKSGQQVLEEGKFRGYINYSTIFVMITAENSLEMIMGAAEYQPDDYLIKPFAKEILGNKIKQLIERKENLSAIERSLAVENFSEALQLCDRLIKKSPRNLSEILKMKGEILLKKGAYKEAAEFYNRMLLMGNVSWVMIGRGKTALLAGQYAEAKDIFECILEKNDKVMPAYDYLAQTLLKMNDPQAAQEVMMNAVSISPRAILRQKNLGDLAYRNEDYFTAETAYKSTVAQGKHSCFKSPSDYTSLAKTMVQMDNPEAGLDVLASARQMFPQDNEAKLHVRVTESYV
;
A
#
# COMPACT_ATOMS: atom_id res chain seq x y z
N MET A 1 -13.98 -19.48 49.34
CA MET A 1 -12.95 -19.18 48.30
C MET A 1 -13.43 -19.82 47.00
N ALA A 2 -14.13 -19.09 46.15
CA ALA A 2 -14.64 -19.60 44.88
C ALA A 2 -13.60 -19.25 43.80
N ILE A 3 -12.97 -20.27 43.25
CA ILE A 3 -12.00 -20.17 42.15
C ILE A 3 -12.79 -19.86 40.87
N TYR A 4 -12.75 -18.60 40.42
CA TYR A 4 -13.24 -18.22 39.11
C TYR A 4 -12.33 -18.84 38.03
N LYS A 5 -12.75 -20.00 37.51
CA LYS A 5 -12.21 -20.54 36.26
C LYS A 5 -12.65 -19.60 35.14
N LYS A 6 -11.70 -18.83 34.54
CA LYS A 6 -11.92 -18.16 33.26
C LYS A 6 -12.35 -19.23 32.23
N PRO A 7 -13.43 -19.02 31.47
CA PRO A 7 -13.79 -19.95 30.42
C PRO A 7 -12.72 -19.85 29.33
N ASN A 8 -11.93 -20.89 29.20
CA ASN A 8 -10.92 -21.04 28.15
C ASN A 8 -11.65 -21.50 26.87
N PHE A 9 -12.38 -20.60 26.22
CA PHE A 9 -12.84 -20.78 24.84
C PHE A 9 -11.65 -20.50 23.91
N GLN A 10 -10.65 -21.37 23.91
CA GLN A 10 -9.77 -21.52 22.76
C GLN A 10 -10.62 -22.17 21.66
N ARG A 11 -11.22 -21.33 20.82
CA ARG A 11 -11.76 -21.78 19.53
C ARG A 11 -10.56 -22.37 18.78
N GLU A 12 -10.56 -23.68 18.54
CA GLU A 12 -9.55 -24.30 17.69
C GLU A 12 -9.60 -23.60 16.33
N LEU A 13 -8.55 -22.83 16.03
CA LEU A 13 -8.42 -22.18 14.74
C LEU A 13 -8.34 -23.26 13.67
N ASN A 14 -9.29 -23.27 12.74
CA ASN A 14 -9.30 -24.24 11.66
C ASN A 14 -8.20 -23.88 10.63
N LEU A 15 -6.97 -24.27 10.93
CA LEU A 15 -5.81 -24.06 10.07
C LEU A 15 -5.85 -24.94 8.82
N LYS A 16 -6.51 -26.11 8.88
CA LYS A 16 -6.60 -27.10 7.79
C LYS A 16 -7.27 -26.53 6.52
N SER A 17 -8.21 -25.62 6.68
CA SER A 17 -8.93 -25.00 5.55
C SER A 17 -8.20 -23.81 4.93
N LYS A 18 -7.09 -23.36 5.51
CA LYS A 18 -6.37 -22.18 5.04
C LYS A 18 -5.50 -22.50 3.84
N LYS A 19 -5.63 -21.66 2.78
CA LYS A 19 -4.79 -21.75 1.58
C LYS A 19 -3.63 -20.76 1.69
N VAL A 20 -2.40 -21.27 1.57
CA VAL A 20 -1.17 -20.49 1.74
C VAL A 20 -0.39 -20.45 0.44
N LEU A 21 0.08 -19.26 0.07
CA LEU A 21 1.08 -19.03 -0.98
C LEU A 21 2.43 -18.71 -0.35
N ILE A 22 3.47 -19.46 -0.73
CA ILE A 22 4.85 -19.24 -0.32
C ILE A 22 5.59 -18.66 -1.52
N VAL A 23 6.22 -17.49 -1.35
CA VAL A 23 6.96 -16.81 -2.41
C VAL A 23 8.40 -16.58 -1.95
N ASP A 24 9.36 -17.25 -2.61
CA ASP A 24 10.78 -17.15 -2.30
C ASP A 24 11.57 -17.69 -3.50
N ASP A 25 12.68 -17.10 -3.88
CA ASP A 25 13.48 -17.57 -5.02
C ASP A 25 14.27 -18.86 -4.71
N PHE A 26 14.57 -19.13 -3.43
CA PHE A 26 15.29 -20.33 -2.99
C PHE A 26 14.35 -21.53 -2.78
N LEU A 27 14.45 -22.52 -3.66
CA LEU A 27 13.63 -23.75 -3.58
C LEU A 27 13.72 -24.45 -2.21
N ASN A 28 14.92 -24.55 -1.65
CA ASN A 28 15.14 -25.22 -0.36
C ASN A 28 14.43 -24.50 0.79
N PHE A 29 14.36 -23.17 0.75
CA PHE A 29 13.65 -22.42 1.77
C PHE A 29 12.12 -22.56 1.61
N ARG A 30 11.58 -22.54 0.37
CA ARG A 30 10.17 -22.86 0.12
C ARG A 30 9.79 -24.23 0.69
N GLN A 31 10.66 -25.25 0.48
CA GLN A 31 10.41 -26.58 1.03
C GLN A 31 10.45 -26.61 2.57
N THR A 32 11.37 -25.85 3.17
CA THR A 32 11.44 -25.69 4.63
C THR A 32 10.16 -25.07 5.19
N LEU A 33 9.65 -24.00 4.55
CA LEU A 33 8.39 -23.38 4.94
C LEU A 33 7.19 -24.32 4.79
N LYS A 34 7.14 -25.11 3.69
CA LYS A 34 6.10 -26.14 3.53
C LYS A 34 6.10 -27.14 4.69
N ASN A 35 7.29 -27.64 5.05
CA ASN A 35 7.42 -28.59 6.17
C ASN A 35 6.98 -27.97 7.52
N MET A 36 7.34 -26.70 7.76
CA MET A 36 6.87 -25.96 8.94
C MET A 36 5.33 -25.84 8.96
N LEU A 37 4.72 -25.45 7.84
CA LEU A 37 3.28 -25.26 7.71
C LEU A 37 2.51 -26.58 7.85
N HIS A 38 3.01 -27.66 7.27
CA HIS A 38 2.44 -29.00 7.46
C HIS A 38 2.44 -29.42 8.91
N SER A 39 3.48 -29.05 9.69
CA SER A 39 3.50 -29.34 11.14
C SER A 39 2.43 -28.58 11.95
N PHE A 40 1.74 -27.61 11.34
CA PHE A 40 0.59 -26.89 11.89
C PHE A 40 -0.74 -27.32 11.26
N ASP A 41 -0.78 -28.47 10.58
CA ASP A 41 -1.96 -28.99 9.88
C ASP A 41 -2.45 -28.12 8.70
N ILE A 42 -1.62 -27.23 8.17
CA ILE A 42 -1.94 -26.46 6.96
C ILE A 42 -1.52 -27.31 5.76
N ILE A 43 -2.50 -27.76 4.97
CA ILE A 43 -2.28 -28.73 3.86
C ILE A 43 -2.41 -28.12 2.45
N HIS A 44 -3.12 -27.01 2.32
CA HIS A 44 -3.32 -26.34 1.03
C HIS A 44 -2.21 -25.32 0.77
N LEU A 45 -1.11 -25.77 0.18
CA LEU A 45 0.10 -25.00 -0.03
C LEU A 45 0.42 -24.88 -1.51
N ASP A 46 0.54 -23.65 -2.01
CA ASP A 46 1.15 -23.33 -3.29
C ASP A 46 2.45 -22.58 -3.06
N ASP A 47 3.39 -22.65 -4.00
CA ASP A 47 4.63 -21.88 -3.94
C ASP A 47 4.96 -21.21 -5.29
N ALA A 48 5.66 -20.08 -5.23
CA ALA A 48 6.14 -19.33 -6.38
C ALA A 48 7.63 -19.03 -6.21
N GLY A 49 8.39 -19.15 -7.28
CA GLY A 49 9.84 -18.91 -7.29
C GLY A 49 10.25 -17.48 -7.63
N ASN A 50 9.28 -16.62 -7.98
CA ASN A 50 9.50 -15.19 -8.29
C ASN A 50 8.19 -14.40 -8.17
N GLY A 51 8.30 -13.08 -8.26
CA GLY A 51 7.14 -12.19 -8.09
C GLY A 51 6.08 -12.31 -9.19
N ASP A 52 6.47 -12.55 -10.45
CA ASP A 52 5.51 -12.68 -11.54
C ASP A 52 4.69 -13.97 -11.44
N ASP A 53 5.31 -15.07 -10.99
CA ASP A 53 4.61 -16.32 -10.69
C ASP A 53 3.63 -16.15 -9.52
N ALA A 54 4.04 -15.41 -8.48
CA ALA A 54 3.19 -15.09 -7.35
C ALA A 54 1.93 -14.32 -7.78
N ILE A 55 2.08 -13.28 -8.61
CA ILE A 55 0.96 -12.51 -9.15
C ILE A 55 0.04 -13.38 -10.02
N ARG A 56 0.58 -14.24 -10.90
CA ARG A 56 -0.23 -15.17 -11.70
C ARG A 56 -1.06 -16.11 -10.82
N LYS A 57 -0.48 -16.66 -9.76
CA LYS A 57 -1.18 -17.55 -8.82
C LYS A 57 -2.26 -16.81 -8.04
N MET A 58 -1.99 -15.59 -7.59
CA MET A 58 -3.00 -14.75 -6.93
C MET A 58 -4.14 -14.36 -7.86
N ALA A 59 -3.88 -14.15 -9.15
CA ALA A 59 -4.91 -13.90 -10.16
C ALA A 59 -5.80 -15.14 -10.42
N ALA A 60 -5.22 -16.34 -10.35
CA ALA A 60 -5.91 -17.60 -10.58
C ALA A 60 -6.68 -18.15 -9.38
N GLY A 61 -6.35 -17.67 -8.15
CA GLY A 61 -6.97 -18.20 -6.94
C GLY A 61 -6.80 -17.29 -5.73
N LYS A 62 -7.70 -17.44 -4.77
CA LYS A 62 -7.63 -16.71 -3.50
C LYS A 62 -6.74 -17.44 -2.51
N TYR A 63 -5.94 -16.67 -1.76
CA TYR A 63 -5.13 -17.16 -0.65
C TYR A 63 -5.52 -16.47 0.65
N ASP A 64 -5.56 -17.25 1.74
CA ASP A 64 -5.77 -16.71 3.09
C ASP A 64 -4.49 -16.10 3.65
N ILE A 65 -3.33 -16.73 3.33
CA ILE A 65 -2.03 -16.33 3.86
C ILE A 65 -1.02 -16.31 2.71
N ILE A 66 -0.22 -15.26 2.66
CA ILE A 66 0.89 -15.12 1.73
C ILE A 66 2.15 -14.88 2.57
N LEU A 67 3.13 -15.76 2.43
CA LEU A 67 4.46 -15.65 3.00
C LEU A 67 5.42 -15.29 1.88
N CYS A 68 5.91 -14.06 1.85
CA CYS A 68 6.66 -13.56 0.71
C CYS A 68 8.03 -13.05 1.14
N ASP A 69 9.11 -13.57 0.53
CA ASP A 69 10.42 -12.96 0.68
C ASP A 69 10.43 -11.56 0.05
N TYR A 70 11.14 -10.66 0.70
CA TYR A 70 11.38 -9.32 0.18
C TYR A 70 12.24 -9.36 -1.09
N ASN A 71 13.31 -10.15 -1.07
CA ASN A 71 14.23 -10.28 -2.19
C ASN A 71 13.91 -11.56 -3.00
N LEU A 72 13.37 -11.37 -4.18
CA LEU A 72 12.98 -12.47 -5.09
C LEU A 72 13.93 -12.62 -6.30
N GLY A 73 15.15 -12.11 -6.18
CA GLY A 73 16.12 -12.11 -7.27
C GLY A 73 15.77 -11.12 -8.38
N GLU A 74 15.92 -11.53 -9.64
CA GLU A 74 15.57 -10.70 -10.78
C GLU A 74 14.06 -10.53 -10.94
N GLY A 75 13.60 -9.31 -11.28
CA GLY A 75 12.20 -9.00 -11.51
C GLY A 75 11.55 -8.24 -10.35
N LYS A 76 10.32 -8.64 -9.99
CA LYS A 76 9.56 -8.01 -8.90
C LYS A 76 10.10 -8.42 -7.54
N SER A 77 10.31 -7.45 -6.66
CA SER A 77 10.55 -7.69 -5.23
C SER A 77 9.26 -8.10 -4.50
N GLY A 78 9.39 -8.64 -3.29
CA GLY A 78 8.23 -8.96 -2.44
C GLY A 78 7.37 -7.73 -2.10
N GLN A 79 7.98 -6.54 -2.02
CA GLN A 79 7.24 -5.29 -1.86
C GLN A 79 6.36 -5.00 -3.09
N GLN A 80 6.89 -5.16 -4.29
CA GLN A 80 6.12 -4.97 -5.53
C GLN A 80 5.03 -6.04 -5.70
N VAL A 81 5.25 -7.27 -5.21
CA VAL A 81 4.19 -8.30 -5.14
C VAL A 81 3.06 -7.87 -4.21
N LEU A 82 3.37 -7.32 -3.03
CA LEU A 82 2.37 -6.79 -2.10
C LEU A 82 1.58 -5.63 -2.72
N GLU A 83 2.27 -4.68 -3.33
CA GLU A 83 1.69 -3.50 -3.97
C GLU A 83 0.74 -3.90 -5.11
N GLU A 84 1.20 -4.75 -6.02
CA GLU A 84 0.38 -5.24 -7.13
C GLU A 84 -0.81 -6.08 -6.66
N GLY A 85 -0.58 -6.95 -5.66
CA GLY A 85 -1.64 -7.76 -5.07
C GLY A 85 -2.74 -6.91 -4.43
N LYS A 86 -2.39 -5.83 -3.74
CA LYS A 86 -3.36 -4.87 -3.18
C LYS A 86 -4.02 -4.00 -4.25
N PHE A 87 -3.25 -3.49 -5.20
CA PHE A 87 -3.76 -2.67 -6.29
C PHE A 87 -4.79 -3.41 -7.15
N ARG A 88 -4.52 -4.67 -7.47
CA ARG A 88 -5.44 -5.53 -8.25
C ARG A 88 -6.57 -6.16 -7.41
N GLY A 89 -6.59 -5.95 -6.09
CA GLY A 89 -7.60 -6.52 -5.19
C GLY A 89 -7.43 -8.02 -4.93
N TYR A 90 -6.26 -8.61 -5.25
CA TYR A 90 -5.95 -10.01 -4.91
C TYR A 90 -5.68 -10.18 -3.42
N ILE A 91 -5.11 -9.15 -2.78
CA ILE A 91 -4.88 -9.05 -1.34
C ILE A 91 -5.91 -8.07 -0.78
N ASN A 92 -6.84 -8.59 0.02
CA ASN A 92 -7.86 -7.82 0.70
C ASN A 92 -7.57 -7.74 2.22
N TYR A 93 -8.46 -7.13 3.00
CA TYR A 93 -8.25 -6.98 4.45
C TYR A 93 -8.19 -8.32 5.20
N SER A 94 -8.89 -9.38 4.73
CA SER A 94 -8.87 -10.71 5.35
C SER A 94 -7.65 -11.53 4.96
N THR A 95 -6.98 -11.21 3.84
CA THR A 95 -5.74 -11.86 3.42
C THR A 95 -4.60 -11.45 4.34
N ILE A 96 -3.88 -12.41 4.89
CA ILE A 96 -2.69 -12.19 5.70
C ILE A 96 -1.47 -12.15 4.78
N PHE A 97 -0.74 -11.05 4.78
CA PHE A 97 0.54 -10.94 4.06
C PHE A 97 1.68 -10.73 5.04
N VAL A 98 2.58 -11.69 5.11
CA VAL A 98 3.78 -11.64 5.96
C VAL A 98 4.99 -11.48 5.06
N MET A 99 5.73 -10.38 5.25
CA MET A 99 7.00 -10.15 4.57
C MET A 99 8.11 -10.88 5.30
N ILE A 100 8.87 -11.70 4.59
CA ILE A 100 10.05 -12.37 5.11
C ILE A 100 11.27 -11.61 4.63
N THR A 101 12.24 -11.33 5.50
CA THR A 101 13.38 -10.48 5.15
C THR A 101 14.62 -10.82 5.96
N ALA A 102 15.81 -10.47 5.45
CA ALA A 102 17.02 -10.42 6.24
C ALA A 102 17.03 -9.16 7.12
N GLU A 103 17.70 -9.20 8.26
CA GLU A 103 17.73 -8.14 9.27
C GLU A 103 18.09 -6.75 8.71
N ASN A 104 19.05 -6.69 7.79
CA ASN A 104 19.61 -5.45 7.25
C ASN A 104 18.66 -4.66 6.32
N SER A 105 17.51 -5.24 5.96
CA SER A 105 16.56 -4.63 5.02
C SER A 105 15.38 -3.96 5.71
N LEU A 106 15.18 -4.19 7.00
CA LEU A 106 13.93 -3.84 7.68
C LEU A 106 13.67 -2.33 7.75
N GLU A 107 14.69 -1.53 8.08
CA GLU A 107 14.55 -0.07 8.17
C GLU A 107 14.28 0.57 6.81
N MET A 108 14.91 0.06 5.75
CA MET A 108 14.67 0.52 4.38
C MET A 108 13.25 0.18 3.89
N ILE A 109 12.70 -0.95 4.36
CA ILE A 109 11.38 -1.43 3.94
C ILE A 109 10.28 -0.66 4.68
N MET A 110 10.44 -0.39 5.96
CA MET A 110 9.39 0.22 6.79
C MET A 110 9.15 1.71 6.46
N GLY A 111 10.17 2.41 5.94
CA GLY A 111 10.08 3.84 5.65
C GLY A 111 9.57 4.21 4.26
N ALA A 112 9.64 3.30 3.28
CA ALA A 112 9.48 3.63 1.87
C ALA A 112 8.25 3.00 1.19
N ALA A 113 7.52 2.13 1.88
CA ALA A 113 6.49 1.30 1.26
C ALA A 113 5.16 2.04 1.13
N GLU A 114 4.59 2.06 -0.09
CA GLU A 114 3.21 2.50 -0.35
C GLU A 114 2.20 1.66 0.42
N TYR A 115 2.46 0.37 0.56
CA TYR A 115 1.62 -0.58 1.27
C TYR A 115 2.42 -1.33 2.33
N GLN A 116 1.86 -1.44 3.53
CA GLN A 116 2.43 -2.20 4.63
C GLN A 116 1.92 -3.65 4.61
N PRO A 117 2.78 -4.66 4.84
CA PRO A 117 2.35 -6.02 5.13
C PRO A 117 1.68 -6.08 6.51
N ASP A 118 1.05 -7.22 6.84
CA ASP A 118 0.46 -7.40 8.15
C ASP A 118 1.49 -7.63 9.25
N ASP A 119 2.63 -8.22 8.87
CA ASP A 119 3.75 -8.43 9.77
C ASP A 119 5.05 -8.75 9.00
N TYR A 120 6.17 -8.73 9.72
CA TYR A 120 7.49 -9.08 9.20
C TYR A 120 8.05 -10.30 9.95
N LEU A 121 8.79 -11.16 9.21
CA LEU A 121 9.58 -12.24 9.76
C LEU A 121 11.04 -12.07 9.34
N ILE A 122 11.93 -11.96 10.33
CA ILE A 122 13.37 -11.79 10.08
C ILE A 122 14.02 -13.17 10.04
N LYS A 123 14.70 -13.49 8.94
CA LYS A 123 15.52 -14.72 8.79
C LYS A 123 16.80 -14.62 9.62
N PRO A 124 17.21 -15.71 10.32
CA PRO A 124 16.54 -17.00 10.47
C PRO A 124 15.47 -16.99 11.59
N PHE A 125 14.42 -17.80 11.46
CA PHE A 125 13.40 -17.95 12.50
C PHE A 125 13.01 -19.43 12.74
N ALA A 126 12.58 -19.71 13.97
CA ALA A 126 12.08 -21.03 14.33
C ALA A 126 10.60 -21.21 13.91
N LYS A 127 10.18 -22.46 13.70
CA LYS A 127 8.81 -22.79 13.30
C LYS A 127 7.76 -22.28 14.30
N GLU A 128 8.08 -22.29 15.59
CA GLU A 128 7.19 -21.82 16.65
C GLU A 128 6.86 -20.33 16.52
N ILE A 129 7.84 -19.51 16.08
CA ILE A 129 7.64 -18.08 15.83
C ILE A 129 6.67 -17.91 14.66
N LEU A 130 6.88 -18.64 13.55
CA LEU A 130 5.97 -18.62 12.40
C LEU A 130 4.55 -19.04 12.81
N GLY A 131 4.40 -20.16 13.52
CA GLY A 131 3.10 -20.69 13.93
C GLY A 131 2.34 -19.76 14.86
N ASN A 132 3.01 -19.17 15.85
CA ASN A 132 2.42 -18.21 16.77
C ASN A 132 1.97 -16.94 16.04
N LYS A 133 2.80 -16.43 15.13
CA LYS A 133 2.50 -15.24 14.32
C LYS A 133 1.29 -15.47 13.41
N ILE A 134 1.23 -16.59 12.70
CA ILE A 134 0.09 -16.97 11.86
C ILE A 134 -1.20 -17.04 12.69
N LYS A 135 -1.18 -17.74 13.85
CA LYS A 135 -2.36 -17.83 14.73
C LYS A 135 -2.85 -16.45 15.17
N GLN A 136 -1.95 -15.58 15.63
CA GLN A 136 -2.29 -14.23 16.05
C GLN A 136 -2.90 -13.40 14.90
N LEU A 137 -2.36 -13.50 13.68
CA LEU A 137 -2.87 -12.79 12.53
C LEU A 137 -4.23 -13.30 12.06
N ILE A 138 -4.46 -14.62 12.10
CA ILE A 138 -5.77 -15.21 11.81
C ILE A 138 -6.81 -14.71 12.81
N GLU A 139 -6.54 -14.83 14.13
CA GLU A 139 -7.45 -14.32 15.18
C GLU A 139 -7.78 -12.84 14.99
N ARG A 140 -6.77 -12.05 14.58
CA ARG A 140 -6.94 -10.62 14.31
C ARG A 140 -7.85 -10.34 13.12
N LYS A 141 -7.78 -11.16 12.05
CA LYS A 141 -8.51 -10.94 10.80
C LYS A 141 -9.86 -11.67 10.68
N GLU A 142 -10.11 -12.70 11.48
CA GLU A 142 -11.38 -13.45 11.42
C GLU A 142 -12.63 -12.56 11.52
N ASN A 143 -12.57 -11.52 12.34
CA ASN A 143 -13.70 -10.61 12.56
C ASN A 143 -13.92 -9.62 11.41
N LEU A 144 -12.94 -9.44 10.53
CA LEU A 144 -12.99 -8.43 9.48
C LEU A 144 -13.72 -8.90 8.22
N SER A 145 -13.74 -10.20 7.97
CA SER A 145 -14.34 -10.78 6.75
C SER A 145 -15.83 -10.47 6.55
N ALA A 146 -16.58 -10.30 7.65
CA ALA A 146 -17.99 -9.91 7.56
C ALA A 146 -18.14 -8.45 7.11
N ILE A 147 -17.31 -7.56 7.64
CA ILE A 147 -17.28 -6.14 7.24
C ILE A 147 -16.89 -6.03 5.76
N GLU A 148 -15.88 -6.78 5.32
CA GLU A 148 -15.45 -6.78 3.91
C GLU A 148 -16.54 -7.22 2.95
N ARG A 149 -17.30 -8.25 3.29
CA ARG A 149 -18.43 -8.69 2.46
C ARG A 149 -19.47 -7.60 2.28
N SER A 150 -19.80 -6.88 3.36
CA SER A 150 -20.73 -5.73 3.28
C SER A 150 -20.15 -4.60 2.44
N LEU A 151 -18.82 -4.35 2.52
CA LEU A 151 -18.13 -3.33 1.70
C LEU A 151 -18.06 -3.72 0.22
N ALA A 152 -17.89 -5.01 -0.09
CA ALA A 152 -17.84 -5.50 -1.47
C ALA A 152 -19.14 -5.28 -2.25
N VAL A 153 -20.27 -5.15 -1.54
CA VAL A 153 -21.59 -4.81 -2.10
C VAL A 153 -22.01 -3.39 -1.76
N GLU A 154 -21.08 -2.53 -1.36
CA GLU A 154 -21.28 -1.12 -0.98
C GLU A 154 -22.34 -0.89 0.10
N ASN A 155 -22.64 -1.89 0.91
CA ASN A 155 -23.56 -1.77 2.04
C ASN A 155 -22.86 -1.14 3.25
N PHE A 156 -22.54 0.16 3.13
CA PHE A 156 -21.84 0.92 4.18
C PHE A 156 -22.59 0.94 5.51
N SER A 157 -23.92 0.93 5.49
CA SER A 157 -24.73 0.97 6.70
C SER A 157 -24.57 -0.32 7.51
N GLU A 158 -24.60 -1.48 6.89
CA GLU A 158 -24.36 -2.76 7.54
C GLU A 158 -22.90 -2.88 8.00
N ALA A 159 -21.94 -2.46 7.17
CA ALA A 159 -20.53 -2.46 7.51
C ALA A 159 -20.26 -1.64 8.80
N LEU A 160 -20.87 -0.44 8.94
CA LEU A 160 -20.78 0.39 10.14
C LEU A 160 -21.40 -0.30 11.37
N GLN A 161 -22.57 -0.93 11.22
CA GLN A 161 -23.21 -1.67 12.31
C GLN A 161 -22.36 -2.86 12.77
N LEU A 162 -21.68 -3.55 11.83
CA LEU A 162 -20.75 -4.62 12.14
C LEU A 162 -19.54 -4.09 12.92
N CYS A 163 -18.96 -2.95 12.49
CA CYS A 163 -17.90 -2.28 13.24
C CYS A 163 -18.37 -1.98 14.68
N ASP A 164 -19.52 -1.36 14.85
CA ASP A 164 -20.03 -0.99 16.18
C ASP A 164 -20.27 -2.19 17.09
N ARG A 165 -20.80 -3.28 16.54
CA ARG A 165 -20.98 -4.53 17.29
C ARG A 165 -19.64 -5.13 17.73
N LEU A 166 -18.62 -5.08 16.87
CA LEU A 166 -17.29 -5.59 17.19
C LEU A 166 -16.56 -4.69 18.20
N ILE A 167 -16.63 -3.37 18.05
CA ILE A 167 -16.03 -2.40 18.98
C ILE A 167 -16.56 -2.62 20.40
N LYS A 168 -17.87 -2.84 20.57
CA LYS A 168 -18.47 -3.14 21.89
C LYS A 168 -17.90 -4.38 22.55
N LYS A 169 -17.40 -5.35 21.79
CA LYS A 169 -16.78 -6.58 22.31
C LYS A 169 -15.31 -6.40 22.72
N SER A 170 -14.74 -5.20 22.50
CA SER A 170 -13.33 -4.87 22.78
C SER A 170 -12.35 -5.93 22.26
N PRO A 171 -12.35 -6.24 20.96
CA PRO A 171 -11.50 -7.27 20.40
C PRO A 171 -10.03 -6.86 20.40
N ARG A 172 -9.11 -7.85 20.28
CA ARG A 172 -7.66 -7.58 20.22
C ARG A 172 -7.26 -6.67 19.06
N ASN A 173 -8.02 -6.70 17.95
CA ASN A 173 -7.83 -5.86 16.77
C ASN A 173 -8.69 -4.59 16.75
N LEU A 174 -9.00 -4.04 17.90
CA LEU A 174 -9.85 -2.84 18.02
C LEU A 174 -9.36 -1.68 17.14
N SER A 175 -8.05 -1.47 17.08
CA SER A 175 -7.45 -0.40 16.27
C SER A 175 -7.76 -0.54 14.77
N GLU A 176 -7.71 -1.76 14.22
CA GLU A 176 -8.05 -2.01 12.83
C GLU A 176 -9.53 -1.75 12.55
N ILE A 177 -10.40 -2.19 13.45
CA ILE A 177 -11.85 -1.98 13.29
C ILE A 177 -12.19 -0.49 13.36
N LEU A 178 -11.54 0.26 14.23
CA LEU A 178 -11.70 1.71 14.32
C LEU A 178 -11.20 2.41 13.04
N LYS A 179 -10.05 2.01 12.49
CA LYS A 179 -9.56 2.50 11.21
C LYS A 179 -10.55 2.21 10.09
N MET A 180 -11.04 0.97 10.00
CA MET A 180 -12.05 0.58 8.99
C MET A 180 -13.32 1.42 9.14
N LYS A 181 -13.82 1.63 10.35
CA LYS A 181 -15.00 2.47 10.59
C LYS A 181 -14.81 3.88 10.08
N GLY A 182 -13.66 4.49 10.35
CA GLY A 182 -13.34 5.83 9.84
C GLY A 182 -13.29 5.87 8.31
N GLU A 183 -12.64 4.90 7.65
CA GLU A 183 -12.59 4.82 6.20
C GLU A 183 -13.98 4.57 5.57
N ILE A 184 -14.84 3.78 6.21
CA ILE A 184 -16.21 3.55 5.76
C ILE A 184 -17.03 4.85 5.80
N LEU A 185 -16.90 5.63 6.87
CA LEU A 185 -17.57 6.93 6.98
C LEU A 185 -17.13 7.88 5.86
N LEU A 186 -15.84 7.91 5.55
CA LEU A 186 -15.31 8.72 4.44
C LEU A 186 -15.82 8.25 3.08
N LYS A 187 -15.81 6.93 2.81
CA LYS A 187 -16.34 6.35 1.57
C LYS A 187 -17.83 6.60 1.39
N LYS A 188 -18.59 6.60 2.48
CA LYS A 188 -20.03 6.92 2.48
C LYS A 188 -20.28 8.41 2.23
N GLY A 189 -19.29 9.29 2.31
CA GLY A 189 -19.44 10.75 2.25
C GLY A 189 -20.00 11.35 3.55
N ALA A 190 -20.03 10.61 4.64
CA ALA A 190 -20.54 11.03 5.95
C ALA A 190 -19.50 11.87 6.72
N TYR A 191 -19.06 12.99 6.14
CA TYR A 191 -17.91 13.76 6.65
C TYR A 191 -18.15 14.36 8.05
N LYS A 192 -19.38 14.77 8.38
CA LYS A 192 -19.72 15.25 9.73
C LYS A 192 -19.56 14.15 10.77
N GLU A 193 -20.11 12.96 10.48
CA GLU A 193 -19.99 11.79 11.37
C GLU A 193 -18.53 11.33 11.48
N ALA A 194 -17.76 11.38 10.39
CA ALA A 194 -16.34 11.07 10.38
C ALA A 194 -15.55 12.05 11.26
N ALA A 195 -15.80 13.35 11.15
CA ALA A 195 -15.16 14.38 11.99
C ALA A 195 -15.43 14.16 13.48
N GLU A 196 -16.69 13.94 13.86
CA GLU A 196 -17.07 13.62 15.24
C GLU A 196 -16.40 12.32 15.73
N PHE A 197 -16.34 11.31 14.88
CA PHE A 197 -15.68 10.04 15.19
C PHE A 197 -14.18 10.26 15.48
N TYR A 198 -13.46 10.91 14.57
CA TYR A 198 -12.02 11.14 14.75
C TYR A 198 -11.75 12.10 15.92
N ASN A 199 -12.56 13.13 16.15
CA ASN A 199 -12.42 14.01 17.30
C ASN A 199 -12.56 13.24 18.63
N ARG A 200 -13.52 12.32 18.72
CA ARG A 200 -13.64 11.44 19.91
C ARG A 200 -12.41 10.54 20.07
N MET A 201 -11.84 10.02 18.98
CA MET A 201 -10.62 9.21 19.04
C MET A 201 -9.41 10.01 19.50
N LEU A 202 -9.28 11.29 19.09
CA LEU A 202 -8.21 12.19 19.54
C LEU A 202 -8.22 12.43 21.06
N LEU A 203 -9.40 12.42 21.69
CA LEU A 203 -9.53 12.51 23.14
C LEU A 203 -8.97 11.29 23.88
N MET A 204 -8.92 10.15 23.18
CA MET A 204 -8.37 8.89 23.74
C MET A 204 -6.86 8.72 23.52
N GLY A 205 -6.26 9.54 22.67
CA GLY A 205 -4.82 9.55 22.39
C GLY A 205 -4.46 10.11 21.01
N ASN A 206 -3.32 10.79 20.93
CA ASN A 206 -2.78 11.35 19.69
C ASN A 206 -2.07 10.26 18.88
N VAL A 207 -2.82 9.48 18.12
CA VAL A 207 -2.30 8.42 17.25
C VAL A 207 -2.29 8.93 15.79
N SER A 208 -1.17 8.78 15.10
CA SER A 208 -0.97 9.34 13.75
C SER A 208 -2.10 8.99 12.76
N TRP A 209 -2.61 7.76 12.78
CA TRP A 209 -3.71 7.37 11.88
C TRP A 209 -5.02 8.12 12.15
N VAL A 210 -5.28 8.52 13.40
CA VAL A 210 -6.47 9.32 13.77
C VAL A 210 -6.33 10.73 13.24
N MET A 211 -5.14 11.33 13.39
CA MET A 211 -4.86 12.66 12.85
C MET A 211 -4.93 12.68 11.32
N ILE A 212 -4.36 11.67 10.65
CA ILE A 212 -4.49 11.49 9.18
C ILE A 212 -5.97 11.38 8.79
N GLY A 213 -6.75 10.55 9.48
CA GLY A 213 -8.18 10.41 9.23
C GLY A 213 -8.95 11.72 9.40
N ARG A 214 -8.60 12.51 10.42
CA ARG A 214 -9.23 13.83 10.66
C ARG A 214 -8.86 14.84 9.56
N GLY A 215 -7.56 14.93 9.18
CA GLY A 215 -7.11 15.77 8.08
C GLY A 215 -7.74 15.39 6.74
N LYS A 216 -7.80 14.08 6.44
CA LYS A 216 -8.49 13.55 5.26
C LYS A 216 -9.99 13.87 5.25
N THR A 217 -10.63 13.86 6.43
CA THR A 217 -12.03 14.27 6.56
C THR A 217 -12.21 15.75 6.21
N ALA A 218 -11.36 16.63 6.72
CA ALA A 218 -11.37 18.06 6.43
C ALA A 218 -11.13 18.32 4.93
N LEU A 219 -10.15 17.66 4.32
CA LEU A 219 -9.86 17.76 2.88
C LEU A 219 -11.09 17.39 2.04
N LEU A 220 -11.70 16.23 2.31
CA LEU A 220 -12.87 15.74 1.57
C LEU A 220 -14.13 16.58 1.81
N ALA A 221 -14.22 17.23 2.98
CA ALA A 221 -15.30 18.17 3.30
C ALA A 221 -15.07 19.58 2.71
N GLY A 222 -13.95 19.83 2.01
CA GLY A 222 -13.62 21.14 1.44
C GLY A 222 -13.05 22.14 2.45
N GLN A 223 -12.74 21.72 3.66
CA GLN A 223 -12.16 22.53 4.73
C GLN A 223 -10.62 22.56 4.60
N TYR A 224 -10.13 23.14 3.50
CA TYR A 224 -8.73 23.03 3.09
C TYR A 224 -7.74 23.67 4.08
N ALA A 225 -8.07 24.82 4.67
CA ALA A 225 -7.22 25.46 5.67
C ALA A 225 -7.03 24.56 6.89
N GLU A 226 -8.12 23.98 7.42
CA GLU A 226 -8.05 23.04 8.55
C GLU A 226 -7.26 21.77 8.19
N ALA A 227 -7.45 21.24 6.96
CA ALA A 227 -6.71 20.05 6.49
C ALA A 227 -5.22 20.33 6.44
N LYS A 228 -4.80 21.48 5.90
CA LYS A 228 -3.40 21.93 5.85
C LYS A 228 -2.79 21.96 7.25
N ASP A 229 -3.41 22.69 8.18
CA ASP A 229 -2.89 22.83 9.57
C ASP A 229 -2.72 21.46 10.25
N ILE A 230 -3.66 20.52 10.02
CA ILE A 230 -3.57 19.18 10.58
C ILE A 230 -2.38 18.41 10.01
N PHE A 231 -2.18 18.43 8.68
CA PHE A 231 -1.09 17.67 8.06
C PHE A 231 0.27 18.28 8.37
N GLU A 232 0.41 19.60 8.41
CA GLU A 232 1.62 20.28 8.87
C GLU A 232 1.96 19.92 10.32
N CYS A 233 0.99 19.95 11.22
CA CYS A 233 1.18 19.53 12.63
C CYS A 233 1.60 18.05 12.75
N ILE A 234 1.17 17.17 11.85
CA ILE A 234 1.65 15.78 11.83
C ILE A 234 3.11 15.72 11.44
N LEU A 235 3.51 16.44 10.40
CA LEU A 235 4.87 16.43 9.86
C LEU A 235 5.88 17.11 10.81
N GLU A 236 5.47 18.15 11.51
CA GLU A 236 6.28 18.78 12.58
C GLU A 236 6.63 17.79 13.71
N LYS A 237 5.69 16.90 14.06
CA LYS A 237 5.89 15.89 15.11
C LYS A 237 6.66 14.68 14.64
N ASN A 238 6.44 14.27 13.39
CA ASN A 238 7.06 13.12 12.78
C ASN A 238 7.08 13.27 11.26
N ASP A 239 8.22 13.63 10.71
CA ASP A 239 8.49 13.80 9.29
C ASP A 239 8.45 12.51 8.46
N LYS A 240 8.38 11.33 9.12
CA LYS A 240 8.31 10.01 8.44
C LYS A 240 6.88 9.55 8.14
N VAL A 241 5.87 10.36 8.42
CA VAL A 241 4.46 10.02 8.15
C VAL A 241 4.12 10.33 6.68
N MET A 242 4.54 9.46 5.77
CA MET A 242 4.41 9.67 4.31
C MET A 242 2.99 10.04 3.83
N PRO A 243 1.89 9.43 4.34
CA PRO A 243 0.55 9.86 3.94
C PRO A 243 0.23 11.33 4.25
N ALA A 244 0.89 11.96 5.24
CA ALA A 244 0.68 13.38 5.54
C ALA A 244 1.20 14.28 4.42
N TYR A 245 2.36 13.94 3.82
CA TYR A 245 2.87 14.65 2.64
C TYR A 245 1.92 14.53 1.45
N ASP A 246 1.43 13.31 1.18
CA ASP A 246 0.55 13.06 0.04
C ASP A 246 -0.75 13.86 0.15
N TYR A 247 -1.37 13.89 1.34
CA TYR A 247 -2.61 14.66 1.58
C TYR A 247 -2.35 16.16 1.71
N LEU A 248 -1.20 16.60 2.24
CA LEU A 248 -0.83 18.01 2.28
C LEU A 248 -0.67 18.58 0.88
N ALA A 249 0.07 17.88 0.01
CA ALA A 249 0.22 18.28 -1.39
C ALA A 249 -1.14 18.35 -2.11
N GLN A 250 -2.02 17.37 -1.92
CA GLN A 250 -3.38 17.41 -2.45
C GLN A 250 -4.18 18.60 -1.91
N THR A 251 -4.03 18.92 -0.64
CA THR A 251 -4.71 20.05 0.01
C THR A 251 -4.24 21.37 -0.59
N LEU A 252 -2.93 21.56 -0.74
CA LEU A 252 -2.33 22.76 -1.33
C LEU A 252 -2.78 22.95 -2.79
N LEU A 253 -2.87 21.87 -3.58
CA LEU A 253 -3.44 21.92 -4.93
C LEU A 253 -4.92 22.38 -4.92
N LYS A 254 -5.73 21.94 -3.94
CA LYS A 254 -7.11 22.41 -3.78
C LYS A 254 -7.18 23.87 -3.34
N MET A 255 -6.13 24.39 -2.69
CA MET A 255 -5.97 25.80 -2.33
C MET A 255 -5.37 26.64 -3.48
N ASN A 256 -5.12 26.03 -4.65
CA ASN A 256 -4.50 26.65 -5.83
C ASN A 256 -3.07 27.15 -5.57
N ASP A 257 -2.30 26.39 -4.79
CA ASP A 257 -0.88 26.64 -4.49
C ASP A 257 -0.02 25.45 -4.97
N PRO A 258 0.21 25.34 -6.29
CA PRO A 258 0.99 24.24 -6.85
C PRO A 258 2.49 24.31 -6.50
N GLN A 259 3.03 25.50 -6.22
CA GLN A 259 4.42 25.69 -5.83
C GLN A 259 4.67 25.06 -4.45
N ALA A 260 3.87 25.40 -3.44
CA ALA A 260 3.96 24.77 -2.13
C ALA A 260 3.72 23.26 -2.18
N ALA A 261 2.79 22.80 -3.04
CA ALA A 261 2.56 21.36 -3.24
C ALA A 261 3.80 20.65 -3.79
N GLN A 262 4.54 21.28 -4.71
CA GLN A 262 5.80 20.73 -5.23
C GLN A 262 6.87 20.64 -4.15
N GLU A 263 7.07 21.67 -3.33
CA GLU A 263 8.03 21.66 -2.22
C GLU A 263 7.74 20.53 -1.23
N VAL A 264 6.48 20.35 -0.88
CA VAL A 264 6.03 19.25 -0.01
C VAL A 264 6.36 17.88 -0.64
N MET A 265 6.12 17.71 -1.94
CA MET A 265 6.44 16.45 -2.63
C MET A 265 7.94 16.23 -2.81
N MET A 266 8.75 17.26 -2.98
CA MET A 266 10.21 17.16 -2.97
C MET A 266 10.72 16.61 -1.64
N ASN A 267 10.20 17.12 -0.54
CA ASN A 267 10.52 16.61 0.80
C ASN A 267 10.10 15.14 0.96
N ALA A 268 8.90 14.77 0.53
CA ALA A 268 8.42 13.39 0.56
C ALA A 268 9.31 12.44 -0.24
N VAL A 269 9.74 12.85 -1.43
CA VAL A 269 10.62 12.06 -2.31
C VAL A 269 12.02 11.94 -1.72
N SER A 270 12.54 12.96 -1.03
CA SER A 270 13.85 12.87 -0.37
C SER A 270 13.89 11.79 0.72
N ILE A 271 12.78 11.58 1.43
CA ILE A 271 12.63 10.57 2.47
C ILE A 271 12.33 9.18 1.86
N SER A 272 11.54 9.14 0.78
CA SER A 272 11.13 7.89 0.12
C SER A 272 11.41 7.90 -1.40
N PRO A 273 12.68 7.91 -1.82
CA PRO A 273 13.06 8.11 -3.23
C PRO A 273 12.62 6.98 -4.16
N ARG A 274 12.26 5.81 -3.64
CA ARG A 274 11.78 4.65 -4.40
C ARG A 274 10.26 4.60 -4.59
N ALA A 275 9.51 5.52 -4.01
CA ALA A 275 8.05 5.56 -4.12
C ALA A 275 7.63 6.09 -5.50
N ILE A 276 7.30 5.18 -6.43
CA ILE A 276 7.01 5.50 -7.83
C ILE A 276 5.88 6.51 -7.96
N LEU A 277 4.79 6.35 -7.21
CA LEU A 277 3.65 7.27 -7.27
C LEU A 277 4.01 8.68 -6.80
N ARG A 278 4.89 8.83 -5.80
CA ARG A 278 5.39 10.14 -5.36
C ARG A 278 6.30 10.77 -6.38
N GLN A 279 7.18 9.99 -7.03
CA GLN A 279 7.99 10.46 -8.14
C GLN A 279 7.13 10.97 -9.29
N LYS A 280 6.07 10.22 -9.68
CA LYS A 280 5.11 10.69 -10.70
C LYS A 280 4.45 12.00 -10.30
N ASN A 281 3.91 12.06 -9.08
CA ASN A 281 3.25 13.27 -8.58
C ASN A 281 4.20 14.47 -8.54
N LEU A 282 5.46 14.27 -8.14
CA LEU A 282 6.47 15.32 -8.18
C LEU A 282 6.76 15.77 -9.62
N GLY A 283 6.93 14.83 -10.55
CA GLY A 283 7.12 15.13 -11.95
C GLY A 283 5.98 15.95 -12.56
N ASP A 284 4.72 15.54 -12.27
CA ASP A 284 3.54 16.24 -12.74
C ASP A 284 3.42 17.66 -12.16
N LEU A 285 3.74 17.85 -10.87
CA LEU A 285 3.74 19.17 -10.22
C LEU A 285 4.83 20.06 -10.78
N ALA A 286 6.06 19.55 -10.86
CA ALA A 286 7.20 20.30 -11.37
C ALA A 286 7.00 20.71 -12.84
N TYR A 287 6.46 19.81 -13.69
CA TYR A 287 6.12 20.13 -15.07
C TYR A 287 5.09 21.27 -15.18
N ARG A 288 4.04 21.23 -14.34
CA ARG A 288 3.02 22.29 -14.29
C ARG A 288 3.57 23.62 -13.79
N ASN A 289 4.57 23.59 -12.93
CA ASN A 289 5.24 24.77 -12.39
C ASN A 289 6.41 25.26 -13.30
N GLU A 290 6.57 24.63 -14.48
CA GLU A 290 7.65 24.93 -15.45
C GLU A 290 9.07 24.65 -14.89
N ASP A 291 9.16 23.89 -13.80
CA ASP A 291 10.44 23.38 -13.26
C ASP A 291 10.80 22.06 -13.97
N TYR A 292 11.23 22.20 -15.21
CA TYR A 292 11.51 21.05 -16.09
C TYR A 292 12.70 20.22 -15.60
N PHE A 293 13.64 20.79 -14.85
CA PHE A 293 14.78 20.06 -14.30
C PHE A 293 14.34 19.06 -13.23
N THR A 294 13.51 19.50 -12.30
CA THR A 294 12.90 18.63 -11.27
C THR A 294 11.97 17.61 -11.92
N ALA A 295 11.17 18.02 -12.90
CA ALA A 295 10.27 17.13 -13.63
C ALA A 295 11.03 15.99 -14.34
N GLU A 296 12.11 16.32 -15.06
CA GLU A 296 12.96 15.33 -15.74
C GLU A 296 13.53 14.32 -14.75
N THR A 297 14.10 14.81 -13.64
CA THR A 297 14.69 13.96 -12.59
C THR A 297 13.67 12.99 -12.00
N ALA A 298 12.48 13.47 -11.67
CA ALA A 298 11.39 12.68 -11.09
C ALA A 298 10.86 11.64 -12.11
N TYR A 299 10.64 12.01 -13.36
CA TYR A 299 10.18 11.08 -14.39
C TYR A 299 11.25 10.05 -14.78
N LYS A 300 12.53 10.41 -14.84
CA LYS A 300 13.63 9.45 -15.03
C LYS A 300 13.64 8.41 -13.91
N SER A 301 13.49 8.86 -12.67
CA SER A 301 13.35 7.96 -11.50
C SER A 301 12.13 7.05 -11.63
N THR A 302 10.98 7.59 -12.05
CA THR A 302 9.76 6.82 -12.29
C THR A 302 9.96 5.72 -13.34
N VAL A 303 10.54 6.04 -14.49
CA VAL A 303 10.81 5.08 -15.57
C VAL A 303 11.79 3.99 -15.10
N ALA A 304 12.89 4.38 -14.45
CA ALA A 304 13.91 3.44 -13.99
C ALA A 304 13.37 2.45 -12.95
N GLN A 305 12.62 2.93 -11.96
CA GLN A 305 12.07 2.10 -10.88
C GLN A 305 10.79 1.39 -11.29
N GLY A 306 10.06 1.95 -12.25
CA GLY A 306 8.80 1.42 -12.76
C GLY A 306 8.90 0.12 -13.53
N LYS A 307 10.11 -0.31 -13.96
CA LYS A 307 10.31 -1.45 -14.87
C LYS A 307 9.53 -2.70 -14.50
N HIS A 308 9.48 -3.05 -13.22
CA HIS A 308 8.78 -4.23 -12.70
C HIS A 308 7.54 -3.89 -11.85
N SER A 309 7.17 -2.61 -11.76
CA SER A 309 6.03 -2.16 -10.98
C SER A 309 4.72 -2.29 -11.75
N CYS A 310 3.62 -2.56 -11.01
CA CYS A 310 2.27 -2.48 -11.54
C CYS A 310 1.83 -1.03 -11.85
N PHE A 311 2.54 -0.05 -11.33
CA PHE A 311 2.26 1.38 -11.54
C PHE A 311 2.92 1.94 -12.80
N LYS A 312 3.75 1.14 -13.52
CA LYS A 312 4.31 1.59 -14.79
C LYS A 312 3.21 1.91 -15.81
N SER A 313 3.40 2.99 -16.52
CA SER A 313 2.44 3.47 -17.50
C SER A 313 3.16 4.05 -18.73
N PRO A 314 2.57 3.93 -19.94
CA PRO A 314 3.07 4.65 -21.11
C PRO A 314 3.19 6.15 -20.88
N SER A 315 2.32 6.74 -20.06
CA SER A 315 2.36 8.15 -19.71
C SER A 315 3.66 8.56 -19.01
N ASP A 316 4.34 7.66 -18.29
CA ASP A 316 5.60 7.96 -17.61
C ASP A 316 6.69 8.34 -18.64
N TYR A 317 6.73 7.61 -19.76
CA TYR A 317 7.67 7.84 -20.85
C TYR A 317 7.28 9.09 -21.67
N THR A 318 5.99 9.26 -21.94
CA THR A 318 5.54 10.42 -22.72
C THR A 318 5.68 11.73 -21.93
N SER A 319 5.47 11.72 -20.61
CA SER A 319 5.72 12.87 -19.75
C SER A 319 7.21 13.22 -19.71
N LEU A 320 8.08 12.21 -19.57
CA LEU A 320 9.53 12.41 -19.64
C LEU A 320 9.96 12.99 -20.99
N ALA A 321 9.47 12.44 -22.11
CA ALA A 321 9.80 12.93 -23.44
C ALA A 321 9.35 14.38 -23.64
N LYS A 322 8.12 14.74 -23.25
CA LYS A 322 7.63 16.12 -23.28
C LYS A 322 8.49 17.06 -22.44
N THR A 323 8.93 16.62 -21.27
CA THR A 323 9.82 17.43 -20.43
C THR A 323 11.16 17.68 -21.11
N MET A 324 11.74 16.66 -21.78
CA MET A 324 12.99 16.81 -22.53
C MET A 324 12.85 17.81 -23.69
N VAL A 325 11.70 17.83 -24.38
CA VAL A 325 11.42 18.83 -25.42
C VAL A 325 11.41 20.24 -24.84
N GLN A 326 10.77 20.45 -23.68
CA GLN A 326 10.77 21.76 -23.01
C GLN A 326 12.18 22.19 -22.55
N MET A 327 13.12 21.27 -22.45
CA MET A 327 14.53 21.51 -22.12
C MET A 327 15.43 21.59 -23.38
N ASP A 328 14.85 21.84 -24.56
CA ASP A 328 15.56 21.91 -25.86
C ASP A 328 16.35 20.63 -26.21
N ASN A 329 15.89 19.46 -25.76
CA ASN A 329 16.52 18.17 -26.02
C ASN A 329 15.53 17.15 -26.66
N PRO A 330 15.03 17.42 -27.87
CA PRO A 330 14.03 16.56 -28.52
C PRO A 330 14.60 15.19 -28.91
N GLU A 331 15.89 15.06 -29.23
CA GLU A 331 16.51 13.78 -29.59
C GLU A 331 16.42 12.77 -28.41
N ALA A 332 16.77 13.20 -27.20
CA ALA A 332 16.62 12.36 -26.02
C ALA A 332 15.14 12.02 -25.75
N GLY A 333 14.21 12.91 -26.06
CA GLY A 333 12.77 12.65 -26.02
C GLY A 333 12.37 11.50 -26.94
N LEU A 334 12.86 11.48 -28.18
CA LEU A 334 12.60 10.38 -29.14
C LEU A 334 13.16 9.03 -28.64
N ASP A 335 14.35 9.00 -28.05
CA ASP A 335 14.94 7.79 -27.47
C ASP A 335 14.08 7.21 -26.33
N VAL A 336 13.54 8.08 -25.48
CA VAL A 336 12.60 7.69 -24.42
C VAL A 336 11.33 7.10 -25.03
N LEU A 337 10.77 7.68 -26.09
CA LEU A 337 9.58 7.16 -26.77
C LEU A 337 9.85 5.82 -27.46
N ALA A 338 11.04 5.63 -28.05
CA ALA A 338 11.47 4.34 -28.59
C ALA A 338 11.52 3.25 -27.50
N SER A 339 12.02 3.61 -26.31
CA SER A 339 12.01 2.72 -25.13
C SER A 339 10.60 2.36 -24.69
N ALA A 340 9.65 3.31 -24.73
CA ALA A 340 8.24 3.05 -24.43
C ALA A 340 7.62 2.01 -25.38
N ARG A 341 7.92 2.08 -26.69
CA ARG A 341 7.44 1.09 -27.67
C ARG A 341 7.93 -0.34 -27.36
N GLN A 342 9.18 -0.45 -26.92
CA GLN A 342 9.74 -1.77 -26.53
C GLN A 342 9.11 -2.29 -25.25
N MET A 343 8.80 -1.40 -24.30
CA MET A 343 8.23 -1.78 -23.02
C MET A 343 6.75 -2.17 -23.09
N PHE A 344 5.99 -1.59 -24.04
CA PHE A 344 4.54 -1.80 -24.22
C PHE A 344 4.19 -2.28 -25.64
N PRO A 345 4.75 -3.39 -26.14
CA PRO A 345 4.62 -3.81 -27.54
C PRO A 345 3.21 -4.22 -27.96
N GLN A 346 2.37 -4.65 -27.03
CA GLN A 346 1.01 -5.12 -27.27
C GLN A 346 -0.07 -4.10 -26.90
N ASP A 347 0.31 -2.99 -26.30
CA ASP A 347 -0.61 -1.94 -25.82
C ASP A 347 -0.90 -0.95 -26.95
N ASN A 348 -2.11 -1.01 -27.50
CA ASN A 348 -2.52 -0.11 -28.59
C ASN A 348 -2.73 1.34 -28.11
N GLU A 349 -3.13 1.55 -26.87
CA GLU A 349 -3.29 2.86 -26.27
C GLU A 349 -1.89 3.47 -26.04
N ALA A 350 -0.95 2.67 -25.54
CA ALA A 350 0.45 3.08 -25.46
C ALA A 350 1.02 3.51 -26.81
N LYS A 351 0.78 2.75 -27.88
CA LYS A 351 1.21 3.09 -29.23
C LYS A 351 0.62 4.41 -29.71
N LEU A 352 -0.64 4.68 -29.41
CA LEU A 352 -1.29 5.94 -29.76
C LEU A 352 -0.67 7.11 -28.99
N HIS A 353 -0.51 6.98 -27.68
CA HIS A 353 0.13 7.99 -26.83
C HIS A 353 1.53 8.34 -27.30
N VAL A 354 2.35 7.34 -27.63
CA VAL A 354 3.70 7.54 -28.14
C VAL A 354 3.69 8.28 -29.48
N ARG A 355 2.82 7.86 -30.43
CA ARG A 355 2.71 8.53 -31.77
C ARG A 355 2.27 9.98 -31.63
N VAL A 356 1.28 10.26 -30.79
CA VAL A 356 0.82 11.63 -30.56
C VAL A 356 1.95 12.47 -29.97
N THR A 357 2.70 11.91 -29.00
CA THR A 357 3.82 12.65 -28.40
C THR A 357 4.95 12.88 -29.40
N GLU A 358 5.28 11.92 -30.28
CA GLU A 358 6.28 12.09 -31.36
C GLU A 358 5.93 13.22 -32.34
N SER A 359 4.65 13.53 -32.52
CA SER A 359 4.24 14.65 -33.37
C SER A 359 4.44 16.03 -32.70
N TYR A 360 4.73 16.05 -31.40
CA TYR A 360 5.08 17.27 -30.66
C TYR A 360 6.58 17.43 -30.41
N VAL A 361 7.37 16.38 -30.63
CA VAL A 361 8.84 16.36 -30.53
C VAL A 361 9.48 16.71 -31.88
#